data_8079438622fa157787659da6e0da4bb0
#
_entry.id   8079438622fa157787659da6e0da4bb0
#
_cell.length_a   1.000
_cell.length_b   1.000
_cell.length_c   1.000
_cell.angle_alpha   90.00
_cell.angle_beta   90.00
_cell.angle_gamma   90.00
#
_symmetry.space_group_name_H-M   'P 1'
#
loop_
_entity.id
_entity.type
_entity.pdbx_description
1 polymer ?
#
loop_
_entity_poly.entity_id
_entity_poly.type
_entity_poly.pdbx_seq_one_letter_code
_entity_poly.pdbx_strand_id
1 'polypeptide(L)'
;GGFATGPDNTRISRTEDISKGLIGSLLNVSGAANTRKYQEAAMKSRLQIPLLFGLDVIHGYRTGFPLPLAEAASFDLDAIERGSRCAAKEAAAAGLHWTFAPMVDISWDARWGRVMEGAGEDPYYGSLVAKARVHGLQGDDLSKENTILSCIKHFAGYGAAIAGKDYNSVDMSMGQFVNFYMPPYKAGAEAGAATFMSAFNDFNNEPSTGSTCLLRELLKNHWGFK
;
A
#
# COMPACT_ATOMS: atom_id res chain seq x y z
N GLY A 1 19.96 1.14 10.74
CA GLY A 1 19.28 0.43 11.79
C GLY A 1 17.78 0.39 11.52
N GLY A 2 17.24 -0.74 11.06
CA GLY A 2 15.81 -0.88 10.88
C GLY A 2 15.12 -0.96 12.24
N PHE A 3 14.08 -0.16 12.43
CA PHE A 3 13.23 -0.28 13.60
C PHE A 3 12.35 -1.54 13.42
N ALA A 4 12.40 -2.46 14.41
CA ALA A 4 11.40 -3.50 14.52
C ALA A 4 10.15 -2.88 15.16
N THR A 5 9.04 -2.89 14.46
CA THR A 5 7.74 -2.54 15.00
C THR A 5 7.01 -3.82 15.39
N GLY A 6 6.71 -4.01 16.66
CA GLY A 6 6.01 -5.17 17.20
C GLY A 6 6.33 -5.43 18.66
N PRO A 7 5.48 -6.19 19.38
CA PRO A 7 5.63 -6.42 20.82
C PRO A 7 6.84 -7.27 21.23
N ASP A 8 7.44 -8.03 20.31
CA ASP A 8 8.61 -8.87 20.58
C ASP A 8 9.90 -8.29 20.01
N ASN A 9 10.54 -7.44 20.80
CA ASN A 9 11.90 -6.94 20.57
C ASN A 9 12.99 -7.92 21.05
N THR A 10 12.72 -9.21 21.11
CA THR A 10 13.76 -10.20 21.38
C THR A 10 14.72 -10.25 20.19
N ARG A 11 16.00 -10.03 20.47
CA ARG A 11 17.12 -10.01 19.50
C ARG A 11 17.36 -11.42 18.94
N ILE A 12 16.45 -11.88 18.11
CA ILE A 12 16.69 -13.09 17.31
C ILE A 12 17.55 -12.64 16.11
N SER A 13 18.55 -13.40 15.76
CA SER A 13 19.35 -13.16 14.56
C SER A 13 18.44 -13.30 13.36
N ARG A 14 17.97 -12.16 12.79
CA ARG A 14 17.08 -12.15 11.62
C ARG A 14 17.57 -13.07 10.50
N THR A 15 18.88 -13.17 10.32
CA THR A 15 19.49 -14.03 9.31
C THR A 15 19.26 -15.51 9.60
N GLU A 16 19.31 -15.93 10.87
CA GLU A 16 19.06 -17.30 11.26
C GLU A 16 17.58 -17.68 11.03
N ASP A 17 16.66 -16.83 11.44
CA ASP A 17 15.21 -17.07 11.24
C ASP A 17 14.83 -17.09 9.75
N ILE A 18 15.44 -16.23 8.96
CA ILE A 18 15.29 -16.24 7.49
C ILE A 18 15.78 -17.59 6.92
N SER A 19 16.96 -18.05 7.35
CA SER A 19 17.51 -19.32 6.88
C SER A 19 16.68 -20.54 7.31
N LYS A 20 15.94 -20.42 8.41
CA LYS A 20 14.97 -21.43 8.86
C LYS A 20 13.62 -21.36 8.12
N GLY A 21 13.39 -20.31 7.31
CA GLY A 21 12.14 -20.09 6.59
C GLY A 21 11.00 -19.56 7.47
N LEU A 22 11.30 -18.92 8.59
CA LEU A 22 10.31 -18.37 9.53
C LEU A 22 9.86 -16.95 9.17
N ILE A 23 10.55 -16.31 8.23
CA ILE A 23 10.28 -14.93 7.79
C ILE A 23 10.05 -14.94 6.29
N GLY A 24 8.93 -14.37 5.83
CA GLY A 24 8.57 -14.26 4.41
C GLY A 24 8.76 -12.86 3.82
N SER A 25 8.84 -11.82 4.66
CA SER A 25 9.01 -10.44 4.20
C SER A 25 9.76 -9.58 5.21
N LEU A 26 10.40 -8.52 4.72
CA LEU A 26 11.08 -7.53 5.56
C LEU A 26 10.62 -6.13 5.20
N LEU A 27 10.32 -5.33 6.21
CA LEU A 27 9.95 -3.92 6.10
C LEU A 27 11.19 -3.03 6.32
N ASN A 28 11.31 -1.96 5.55
CA ASN A 28 12.36 -0.93 5.67
C ASN A 28 13.80 -1.47 5.52
N VAL A 29 13.97 -2.53 4.76
CA VAL A 29 15.29 -3.02 4.34
C VAL A 29 15.45 -2.72 2.86
N SER A 30 16.41 -1.90 2.50
CA SER A 30 16.68 -1.49 1.13
C SER A 30 18.19 -1.44 0.85
N GLY A 31 18.51 -1.26 -0.43
CA GLY A 31 19.86 -1.31 -0.96
C GLY A 31 20.22 -2.70 -1.48
N ALA A 32 20.61 -2.78 -2.77
CA ALA A 32 20.82 -4.03 -3.48
C ALA A 32 21.75 -5.02 -2.74
N ALA A 33 22.82 -4.53 -2.10
CA ALA A 33 23.73 -5.38 -1.34
C ALA A 33 23.06 -5.98 -0.09
N ASN A 34 22.26 -5.17 0.63
CA ASN A 34 21.58 -5.63 1.84
C ASN A 34 20.47 -6.63 1.52
N THR A 35 19.65 -6.32 0.54
CA THR A 35 18.53 -7.22 0.12
C THR A 35 19.07 -8.53 -0.39
N ARG A 36 20.16 -8.53 -1.19
CA ARG A 36 20.83 -9.73 -1.67
C ARG A 36 21.31 -10.62 -0.54
N LYS A 37 21.96 -10.04 0.48
CA LYS A 37 22.42 -10.79 1.67
C LYS A 37 21.28 -11.59 2.33
N TYR A 38 20.11 -10.96 2.50
CA TYR A 38 18.96 -11.63 3.10
C TYR A 38 18.29 -12.64 2.15
N GLN A 39 18.29 -12.37 0.84
CA GLN A 39 17.83 -13.36 -0.15
C GLN A 39 18.69 -14.61 -0.16
N GLU A 40 20.00 -14.47 -0.10
CA GLU A 40 20.93 -15.61 -0.01
C GLU A 40 20.69 -16.45 1.26
N ALA A 41 20.29 -15.80 2.37
CA ALA A 41 19.89 -16.52 3.57
C ALA A 41 18.57 -17.26 3.39
N ALA A 42 17.57 -16.65 2.75
CA ALA A 42 16.28 -17.27 2.47
C ALA A 42 16.39 -18.50 1.55
N MET A 43 17.28 -18.45 0.57
CA MET A 43 17.55 -19.57 -0.34
C MET A 43 18.19 -20.77 0.34
N LYS A 44 18.64 -20.65 1.59
CA LYS A 44 19.11 -21.76 2.43
C LYS A 44 17.99 -22.47 3.18
N SER A 45 16.81 -21.88 3.21
CA SER A 45 15.64 -22.47 3.89
C SER A 45 15.14 -23.73 3.14
N ARG A 46 14.38 -24.57 3.84
CA ARG A 46 13.82 -25.80 3.27
C ARG A 46 12.99 -25.58 2.00
N LEU A 47 12.23 -24.48 1.96
CA LEU A 47 11.33 -24.18 0.83
C LEU A 47 11.99 -23.35 -0.26
N GLN A 48 13.11 -22.68 0.04
CA GLN A 48 13.84 -21.80 -0.88
C GLN A 48 12.96 -20.72 -1.50
N ILE A 49 11.99 -20.20 -0.71
CA ILE A 49 11.10 -19.13 -1.13
C ILE A 49 11.80 -17.78 -0.88
N PRO A 50 11.94 -16.93 -1.91
CA PRO A 50 12.51 -15.60 -1.77
C PRO A 50 11.70 -14.71 -0.83
N LEU A 51 12.37 -13.76 -0.15
CA LEU A 51 11.73 -12.74 0.67
C LEU A 51 11.10 -11.63 -0.20
N LEU A 52 10.03 -11.05 0.30
CA LEU A 52 9.53 -9.77 -0.16
C LEU A 52 10.13 -8.63 0.68
N PHE A 53 10.66 -7.60 0.02
CA PHE A 53 11.12 -6.38 0.68
C PHE A 53 10.13 -5.26 0.43
N GLY A 54 9.55 -4.72 1.51
CA GLY A 54 8.55 -3.66 1.47
C GLY A 54 9.06 -2.34 2.02
N LEU A 55 8.60 -1.24 1.42
CA LEU A 55 8.86 0.13 1.88
C LEU A 55 7.70 1.04 1.46
N ASP A 56 7.44 2.09 2.24
CA ASP A 56 6.51 3.16 1.85
C ASP A 56 7.16 4.07 0.79
N VAL A 57 6.91 3.77 -0.48
CA VAL A 57 7.32 4.60 -1.64
C VAL A 57 6.10 5.39 -2.09
N ILE A 58 5.75 6.45 -1.34
CA ILE A 58 4.47 7.16 -1.50
C ILE A 58 4.56 8.27 -2.56
N HIS A 59 5.64 9.04 -2.55
CA HIS A 59 5.87 10.11 -3.51
C HIS A 59 7.33 10.17 -3.96
N GLY A 60 7.86 9.05 -4.40
CA GLY A 60 9.23 8.85 -4.83
C GLY A 60 10.04 7.96 -3.90
N TYR A 61 11.22 7.57 -4.36
CA TYR A 61 12.18 6.79 -3.58
C TYR A 61 13.48 7.57 -3.36
N ARG A 62 14.31 7.75 -4.38
CA ARG A 62 15.48 8.63 -4.36
C ARG A 62 15.15 10.01 -4.89
N THR A 63 14.41 10.07 -5.99
CA THR A 63 13.83 11.29 -6.51
C THR A 63 12.58 11.59 -5.70
N GLY A 64 12.55 12.75 -5.03
CA GLY A 64 11.36 13.25 -4.34
C GLY A 64 10.41 13.90 -5.33
N PHE A 65 9.19 13.38 -5.41
CA PHE A 65 8.08 13.98 -6.14
C PHE A 65 7.20 14.80 -5.19
N PRO A 66 6.31 15.66 -5.71
CA PRO A 66 5.34 16.36 -4.87
C PRO A 66 4.52 15.38 -4.02
N LEU A 67 3.98 15.86 -2.91
CA LEU A 67 3.05 15.07 -2.10
C LEU A 67 1.85 14.63 -2.96
N PRO A 68 1.23 13.48 -2.68
CA PRO A 68 0.12 12.96 -3.47
C PRO A 68 -1.04 13.93 -3.67
N LEU A 69 -1.39 14.71 -2.64
CA LEU A 69 -2.42 15.73 -2.75
C LEU A 69 -2.01 16.87 -3.71
N ALA A 70 -0.72 17.26 -3.70
CA ALA A 70 -0.21 18.27 -4.62
C ALA A 70 -0.11 17.75 -6.06
N GLU A 71 0.27 16.48 -6.24
CA GLU A 71 0.22 15.85 -7.57
C GLU A 71 -1.22 15.78 -8.10
N ALA A 72 -2.18 15.40 -7.25
CA ALA A 72 -3.59 15.35 -7.63
C ALA A 72 -4.11 16.73 -8.03
N ALA A 73 -3.68 17.82 -7.36
CA ALA A 73 -4.06 19.19 -7.69
C ALA A 73 -3.57 19.66 -9.08
N SER A 74 -2.64 18.94 -9.71
CA SER A 74 -2.21 19.21 -11.08
C SER A 74 -3.23 18.77 -12.14
N PHE A 75 -4.11 17.83 -11.81
CA PHE A 75 -5.02 17.15 -12.75
C PHE A 75 -4.32 16.47 -13.93
N ASP A 76 -3.01 16.22 -13.84
CA ASP A 76 -2.19 15.56 -14.87
C ASP A 76 -1.96 14.09 -14.51
N LEU A 77 -2.88 13.22 -14.94
CA LEU A 77 -2.82 11.79 -14.67
C LEU A 77 -1.58 11.13 -15.29
N ASP A 78 -1.15 11.60 -16.46
CA ASP A 78 0.04 11.08 -17.14
C ASP A 78 1.31 11.41 -16.35
N ALA A 79 1.40 12.61 -15.77
CA ALA A 79 2.52 12.99 -14.90
C ALA A 79 2.54 12.13 -13.62
N ILE A 80 1.37 11.87 -13.01
CA ILE A 80 1.23 11.02 -11.82
C ILE A 80 1.69 9.59 -12.13
N GLU A 81 1.28 9.03 -13.26
CA GLU A 81 1.71 7.69 -13.69
C GLU A 81 3.22 7.62 -13.94
N ARG A 82 3.77 8.59 -14.68
CA ARG A 82 5.23 8.67 -14.96
C ARG A 82 6.04 8.86 -13.69
N GLY A 83 5.59 9.68 -12.74
CA GLY A 83 6.23 9.86 -11.43
C GLY A 83 6.27 8.55 -10.64
N SER A 84 5.14 7.84 -10.58
CA SER A 84 5.03 6.53 -9.94
C SER A 84 5.92 5.49 -10.64
N ARG A 85 6.01 5.53 -11.99
CA ARG A 85 6.90 4.67 -12.76
C ARG A 85 8.38 4.92 -12.46
N CYS A 86 8.77 6.17 -12.31
CA CYS A 86 10.12 6.55 -11.91
C CYS A 86 10.47 6.02 -10.51
N ALA A 87 9.58 6.25 -9.56
CA ALA A 87 9.73 5.77 -8.19
C ALA A 87 9.87 4.24 -8.13
N ALA A 88 9.07 3.50 -8.90
CA ALA A 88 9.15 2.05 -8.98
C ALA A 88 10.49 1.54 -9.52
N LYS A 89 11.01 2.16 -10.59
CA LYS A 89 12.32 1.82 -11.15
C LYS A 89 13.45 2.01 -10.15
N GLU A 90 13.44 3.14 -9.42
CA GLU A 90 14.44 3.43 -8.39
C GLU A 90 14.36 2.46 -7.22
N ALA A 91 13.13 2.15 -6.76
CA ALA A 91 12.89 1.22 -5.67
C ALA A 91 13.30 -0.21 -6.04
N ALA A 92 12.93 -0.68 -7.22
CA ALA A 92 13.30 -2.00 -7.73
C ALA A 92 14.83 -2.15 -7.84
N ALA A 93 15.53 -1.12 -8.37
CA ALA A 93 16.99 -1.10 -8.43
C ALA A 93 17.66 -1.16 -7.04
N ALA A 94 16.96 -0.73 -5.98
CA ALA A 94 17.40 -0.86 -4.60
C ALA A 94 17.00 -2.21 -3.95
N GLY A 95 16.42 -3.15 -4.71
CA GLY A 95 16.02 -4.47 -4.26
C GLY A 95 14.69 -4.50 -3.50
N LEU A 96 13.84 -3.51 -3.70
CA LEU A 96 12.48 -3.49 -3.18
C LEU A 96 11.52 -4.18 -4.17
N HIS A 97 10.56 -4.93 -3.64
CA HIS A 97 9.57 -5.66 -4.43
C HIS A 97 8.14 -5.15 -4.21
N TRP A 98 7.91 -4.42 -3.13
CA TRP A 98 6.58 -4.10 -2.65
C TRP A 98 6.56 -2.69 -2.03
N THR A 99 5.58 -1.89 -2.43
CA THR A 99 5.32 -0.61 -1.77
C THR A 99 3.95 -0.58 -1.12
N PHE A 100 3.81 0.18 -0.03
CA PHE A 100 2.54 0.42 0.64
C PHE A 100 1.88 1.70 0.10
N ALA A 101 1.70 1.74 -1.21
CA ALA A 101 1.09 2.80 -2.00
C ALA A 101 0.35 2.20 -3.22
N PRO A 102 -0.67 2.89 -3.73
CA PRO A 102 -1.18 4.20 -3.34
C PRO A 102 -2.14 4.18 -2.14
N MET A 103 -2.15 5.28 -1.37
CA MET A 103 -3.26 5.58 -0.48
C MET A 103 -4.39 6.17 -1.31
N VAL A 104 -5.56 5.55 -1.23
CA VAL A 104 -6.75 5.92 -2.02
C VAL A 104 -7.93 6.35 -1.15
N ASP A 105 -7.66 6.60 0.13
CA ASP A 105 -8.67 7.07 1.07
C ASP A 105 -9.24 8.43 0.64
N ILE A 106 -10.54 8.50 0.44
CA ILE A 106 -11.24 9.77 0.30
C ILE A 106 -11.36 10.41 1.68
N SER A 107 -11.03 11.69 1.78
CA SER A 107 -11.18 12.44 3.02
C SER A 107 -11.84 13.79 2.78
N TRP A 108 -12.91 14.06 3.55
CA TRP A 108 -13.60 15.35 3.55
C TRP A 108 -13.18 16.23 4.72
N ASP A 109 -12.53 15.66 5.73
CA ASP A 109 -12.06 16.39 6.89
C ASP A 109 -10.57 16.73 6.75
N ALA A 110 -10.27 17.99 6.40
CA ALA A 110 -8.90 18.46 6.23
C ALA A 110 -8.06 18.44 7.52
N ARG A 111 -8.66 18.20 8.69
CA ARG A 111 -7.95 18.04 9.96
C ARG A 111 -7.26 16.68 10.07
N TRP A 112 -7.67 15.69 9.28
CA TRP A 112 -7.00 14.40 9.25
C TRP A 112 -5.56 14.55 8.74
N GLY A 113 -4.58 14.19 9.56
CA GLY A 113 -3.16 14.43 9.27
C GLY A 113 -2.63 13.71 8.04
N ARG A 114 -3.34 12.67 7.57
CA ARG A 114 -2.96 11.88 6.39
C ARG A 114 -3.66 12.31 5.09
N VAL A 115 -4.44 13.37 5.10
CA VAL A 115 -5.10 13.88 3.89
C VAL A 115 -4.09 14.16 2.76
N MET A 116 -2.87 14.52 3.11
CA MET A 116 -1.77 14.80 2.18
C MET A 116 -1.29 13.57 1.38
N GLU A 117 -1.54 12.36 1.87
CA GLU A 117 -1.14 11.12 1.20
C GLU A 117 -2.10 10.69 0.08
N GLY A 118 -3.30 11.25 0.03
CA GLY A 118 -4.38 10.89 -0.90
C GLY A 118 -4.58 11.88 -2.04
N ALA A 119 -5.62 11.62 -2.85
CA ALA A 119 -5.98 12.43 -4.01
C ALA A 119 -7.07 13.49 -3.72
N GLY A 120 -7.48 13.64 -2.45
CA GLY A 120 -8.49 14.62 -2.04
C GLY A 120 -9.86 14.00 -1.75
N GLU A 121 -10.92 14.76 -2.07
CA GLU A 121 -12.29 14.47 -1.63
C GLU A 121 -13.21 13.88 -2.71
N ASP A 122 -12.80 13.94 -3.98
CA ASP A 122 -13.64 13.50 -5.10
C ASP A 122 -13.41 12.01 -5.40
N PRO A 123 -14.46 11.15 -5.30
CA PRO A 123 -14.31 9.71 -5.51
C PRO A 123 -14.03 9.33 -6.98
N TYR A 124 -14.52 10.10 -7.95
CA TYR A 124 -14.25 9.83 -9.36
C TYR A 124 -12.79 10.14 -9.70
N TYR A 125 -12.33 11.34 -9.36
CA TYR A 125 -10.96 11.73 -9.61
C TYR A 125 -9.97 10.86 -8.81
N GLY A 126 -10.27 10.57 -7.54
CA GLY A 126 -9.50 9.63 -6.73
C GLY A 126 -9.38 8.24 -7.36
N SER A 127 -10.43 7.79 -8.06
CA SER A 127 -10.40 6.52 -8.80
C SER A 127 -9.47 6.57 -10.01
N LEU A 128 -9.42 7.69 -10.73
CA LEU A 128 -8.49 7.87 -11.85
C LEU A 128 -7.05 7.91 -11.38
N VAL A 129 -6.76 8.65 -10.30
CA VAL A 129 -5.43 8.71 -9.68
C VAL A 129 -4.99 7.34 -9.16
N ALA A 130 -5.89 6.57 -8.54
CA ALA A 130 -5.59 5.22 -8.08
C ALA A 130 -5.12 4.33 -9.24
N LYS A 131 -5.82 4.34 -10.37
CA LYS A 131 -5.43 3.59 -11.58
C LYS A 131 -4.07 4.02 -12.12
N ALA A 132 -3.85 5.33 -12.29
CA ALA A 132 -2.57 5.87 -12.79
C ALA A 132 -1.39 5.44 -11.90
N ARG A 133 -1.54 5.48 -10.57
CA ARG A 133 -0.49 5.06 -9.64
C ARG A 133 -0.24 3.55 -9.68
N VAL A 134 -1.28 2.72 -9.75
CA VAL A 134 -1.11 1.27 -9.88
C VAL A 134 -0.36 0.93 -11.17
N HIS A 135 -0.76 1.51 -12.31
CA HIS A 135 -0.08 1.29 -13.59
C HIS A 135 1.38 1.79 -13.54
N GLY A 136 1.61 2.97 -12.97
CA GLY A 136 2.96 3.49 -12.79
C GLY A 136 3.85 2.57 -11.96
N LEU A 137 3.38 2.08 -10.82
CA LEU A 137 4.15 1.23 -9.91
C LEU A 137 4.41 -0.16 -10.51
N GLN A 138 3.39 -0.80 -11.09
CA GLN A 138 3.44 -2.17 -11.57
C GLN A 138 3.86 -2.31 -13.04
N GLY A 139 3.71 -1.22 -13.83
CA GLY A 139 3.90 -1.33 -15.27
C GLY A 139 2.95 -2.35 -15.91
N ASP A 140 3.30 -2.84 -17.08
CA ASP A 140 2.49 -3.79 -17.84
C ASP A 140 2.69 -5.24 -17.40
N ASP A 141 3.80 -5.53 -16.71
CA ASP A 141 4.19 -6.90 -16.36
C ASP A 141 5.07 -6.90 -15.11
N LEU A 142 4.55 -7.45 -14.01
CA LEU A 142 5.24 -7.56 -12.73
C LEU A 142 6.46 -8.51 -12.74
N SER A 143 6.65 -9.31 -13.77
CA SER A 143 7.85 -10.14 -13.93
C SER A 143 9.08 -9.33 -14.35
N LYS A 144 8.90 -8.09 -14.77
CA LYS A 144 10.00 -7.21 -15.19
C LYS A 144 10.76 -6.66 -13.98
N GLU A 145 12.07 -6.58 -14.08
CA GLU A 145 12.99 -6.17 -13.01
C GLU A 145 12.80 -4.72 -12.51
N ASN A 146 12.05 -3.90 -13.22
CA ASN A 146 11.85 -2.49 -12.93
C ASN A 146 10.46 -2.17 -12.40
N THR A 147 9.74 -3.16 -11.88
CA THR A 147 8.39 -3.05 -11.33
C THR A 147 8.38 -3.39 -9.85
N ILE A 148 7.38 -2.91 -9.12
CA ILE A 148 7.11 -3.26 -7.73
C ILE A 148 5.62 -3.48 -7.52
N LEU A 149 5.26 -4.36 -6.59
CA LEU A 149 3.87 -4.60 -6.19
C LEU A 149 3.30 -3.33 -5.56
N SER A 150 2.14 -2.90 -6.03
CA SER A 150 1.35 -1.84 -5.38
C SER A 150 0.49 -2.39 -4.25
N CYS A 151 0.09 -1.51 -3.33
CA CYS A 151 -0.78 -1.85 -2.21
C CYS A 151 -1.83 -0.76 -2.05
N ILE A 152 -3.07 -1.10 -2.36
CA ILE A 152 -4.21 -0.20 -2.13
C ILE A 152 -4.48 -0.11 -0.64
N LYS A 153 -4.48 1.10 -0.09
CA LYS A 153 -4.66 1.34 1.34
C LYS A 153 -5.52 2.57 1.62
N HIS A 154 -6.18 2.63 2.75
CA HIS A 154 -6.35 1.63 3.81
C HIS A 154 -7.79 1.12 3.76
N PHE A 155 -7.98 -0.15 3.49
CA PHE A 155 -9.29 -0.74 3.23
C PHE A 155 -10.00 -1.12 4.55
N ALA A 156 -11.09 -0.37 4.98
CA ALA A 156 -11.68 0.68 4.18
C ALA A 156 -12.16 1.86 5.02
N GLY A 157 -12.33 2.98 4.33
CA GLY A 157 -13.00 4.15 4.90
C GLY A 157 -12.15 4.99 5.85
N TYR A 158 -10.85 4.79 5.94
CA TYR A 158 -9.98 5.41 6.94
C TYR A 158 -9.97 6.95 6.88
N GLY A 159 -10.15 7.54 5.71
CA GLY A 159 -10.26 8.99 5.54
C GLY A 159 -11.51 9.63 6.14
N ALA A 160 -12.46 8.82 6.62
CA ALA A 160 -13.67 9.28 7.31
C ALA A 160 -13.59 9.20 8.83
N ALA A 161 -12.38 9.10 9.40
CA ALA A 161 -12.19 9.03 10.84
C ALA A 161 -12.89 10.19 11.56
N ILE A 162 -13.65 9.87 12.61
CA ILE A 162 -14.48 10.82 13.36
C ILE A 162 -13.62 12.00 13.85
N ALA A 163 -14.09 13.21 13.57
CA ALA A 163 -13.45 14.49 13.90
C ALA A 163 -12.04 14.68 13.26
N GLY A 164 -11.72 13.96 12.21
CA GLY A 164 -10.39 14.00 11.57
C GLY A 164 -9.27 13.49 12.46
N LYS A 165 -9.59 12.75 13.51
CA LYS A 165 -8.60 12.19 14.43
C LYS A 165 -8.09 10.86 13.89
N ASP A 166 -6.77 10.81 13.66
CA ASP A 166 -6.13 9.60 13.17
C ASP A 166 -6.39 8.40 14.10
N TYR A 167 -6.56 7.21 13.54
CA TYR A 167 -6.96 5.97 14.22
C TYR A 167 -8.36 5.96 14.86
N ASN A 168 -9.15 7.03 14.74
CA ASN A 168 -10.48 7.04 15.32
C ASN A 168 -11.46 6.18 14.52
N SER A 169 -12.59 5.86 15.15
CA SER A 169 -13.67 5.06 14.56
C SER A 169 -14.23 5.71 13.28
N VAL A 170 -14.76 4.87 12.41
CA VAL A 170 -15.53 5.29 11.23
C VAL A 170 -16.92 4.72 11.34
N ASP A 171 -17.91 5.61 11.30
CA ASP A 171 -19.32 5.25 11.38
C ASP A 171 -20.08 5.94 10.24
N MET A 172 -20.65 5.17 9.33
CA MET A 172 -21.39 5.69 8.18
C MET A 172 -22.38 4.66 7.62
N SER A 173 -23.38 5.16 6.91
CA SER A 173 -24.28 4.28 6.16
C SER A 173 -23.54 3.53 5.03
N MET A 174 -23.99 2.33 4.70
CA MET A 174 -23.45 1.60 3.53
C MET A 174 -23.65 2.37 2.23
N GLY A 175 -24.74 3.14 2.11
CA GLY A 175 -24.97 4.01 0.94
C GLY A 175 -23.89 5.08 0.80
N GLN A 176 -23.50 5.72 1.88
CA GLN A 176 -22.39 6.68 1.88
C GLN A 176 -21.06 6.01 1.54
N PHE A 177 -20.79 4.87 2.14
CA PHE A 177 -19.57 4.11 1.86
C PHE A 177 -19.47 3.74 0.37
N VAL A 178 -20.50 3.12 -0.17
CA VAL A 178 -20.49 2.62 -1.56
C VAL A 178 -20.37 3.74 -2.59
N ASN A 179 -20.99 4.90 -2.35
CA ASN A 179 -21.00 5.99 -3.32
C ASN A 179 -19.79 6.91 -3.25
N PHE A 180 -19.15 7.06 -2.07
CA PHE A 180 -18.12 8.07 -1.90
C PHE A 180 -16.75 7.51 -1.48
N TYR A 181 -16.72 6.53 -0.60
CA TYR A 181 -15.43 6.03 -0.08
C TYR A 181 -14.91 4.79 -0.82
N MET A 182 -15.81 3.93 -1.28
CA MET A 182 -15.46 2.67 -1.93
C MET A 182 -14.89 2.81 -3.36
N PRO A 183 -15.29 3.78 -4.21
CA PRO A 183 -14.92 3.77 -5.61
C PRO A 183 -13.41 3.74 -5.89
N PRO A 184 -12.54 4.51 -5.21
CA PRO A 184 -11.10 4.44 -5.48
C PRO A 184 -10.46 3.09 -5.12
N TYR A 185 -10.94 2.41 -4.08
CA TYR A 185 -10.45 1.05 -3.77
C TYR A 185 -10.82 0.06 -4.86
N LYS A 186 -12.07 0.13 -5.35
CA LYS A 186 -12.54 -0.70 -6.45
C LYS A 186 -11.74 -0.43 -7.73
N ALA A 187 -11.50 0.85 -8.03
CA ALA A 187 -10.69 1.25 -9.17
C ALA A 187 -9.26 0.71 -9.10
N GLY A 188 -8.66 0.68 -7.91
CA GLY A 188 -7.35 0.06 -7.68
C GLY A 188 -7.37 -1.44 -7.91
N ALA A 189 -8.40 -2.16 -7.44
CA ALA A 189 -8.57 -3.59 -7.70
C ALA A 189 -8.72 -3.87 -9.21
N GLU A 190 -9.56 -3.10 -9.90
CA GLU A 190 -9.78 -3.20 -11.35
C GLU A 190 -8.53 -2.87 -12.18
N ALA A 191 -7.67 -1.99 -11.68
CA ALA A 191 -6.36 -1.69 -12.28
C ALA A 191 -5.33 -2.81 -12.05
N GLY A 192 -5.69 -3.87 -11.34
CA GLY A 192 -4.84 -5.03 -11.10
C GLY A 192 -3.83 -4.84 -9.95
N ALA A 193 -4.14 -3.97 -8.97
CA ALA A 193 -3.29 -3.84 -7.79
C ALA A 193 -2.98 -5.20 -7.16
N ALA A 194 -1.72 -5.44 -6.83
CA ALA A 194 -1.26 -6.74 -6.38
C ALA A 194 -1.65 -7.04 -4.93
N THR A 195 -1.78 -6.01 -4.08
CA THR A 195 -2.09 -6.18 -2.65
C THR A 195 -3.04 -5.11 -2.13
N PHE A 196 -3.68 -5.42 -1.01
CA PHE A 196 -4.51 -4.50 -0.23
C PHE A 196 -4.04 -4.48 1.21
N MET A 197 -4.10 -3.31 1.84
CA MET A 197 -3.85 -3.14 3.27
C MET A 197 -5.15 -2.78 3.96
N SER A 198 -5.55 -3.57 4.95
CA SER A 198 -6.70 -3.25 5.79
C SER A 198 -6.47 -1.97 6.61
N ALA A 199 -7.55 -1.24 6.87
CA ALA A 199 -7.47 0.00 7.65
C ALA A 199 -7.22 -0.25 9.13
N PHE A 200 -6.72 0.77 9.81
CA PHE A 200 -6.49 0.75 11.26
C PHE A 200 -7.77 0.91 12.08
N ASN A 201 -8.74 1.64 11.52
CA ASN A 201 -9.99 1.96 12.17
C ASN A 201 -10.92 0.75 12.27
N ASP A 202 -11.86 0.83 13.19
CA ASP A 202 -13.09 0.08 13.11
C ASP A 202 -14.06 0.76 12.12
N PHE A 203 -14.81 -0.03 11.39
CA PHE A 203 -15.86 0.41 10.49
C PHE A 203 -17.21 -0.08 11.05
N ASN A 204 -18.08 0.85 11.44
CA ASN A 204 -19.38 0.54 12.07
C ASN A 204 -19.23 -0.46 13.24
N ASN A 205 -18.29 -0.21 14.14
CA ASN A 205 -17.95 -1.00 15.32
C ASN A 205 -17.31 -2.39 15.04
N GLU A 206 -16.93 -2.69 13.79
CA GLU A 206 -16.19 -3.89 13.46
C GLU A 206 -14.74 -3.53 13.05
N PRO A 207 -13.69 -4.06 13.70
CA PRO A 207 -12.32 -3.80 13.28
C PRO A 207 -12.11 -4.17 11.81
N SER A 208 -11.62 -3.23 11.00
CA SER A 208 -11.45 -3.45 9.55
C SER A 208 -10.57 -4.67 9.24
N THR A 209 -9.56 -4.94 10.06
CA THR A 209 -8.68 -6.11 9.91
C THR A 209 -9.37 -7.45 10.19
N GLY A 210 -10.47 -7.44 10.93
CA GLY A 210 -11.27 -8.63 11.26
C GLY A 210 -12.58 -8.71 10.49
N SER A 211 -12.92 -7.69 9.70
CA SER A 211 -14.22 -7.60 9.04
C SER A 211 -14.38 -8.64 7.93
N THR A 212 -15.28 -9.59 8.18
CA THR A 212 -15.69 -10.56 7.16
C THR A 212 -16.41 -9.87 6.00
N CYS A 213 -17.24 -8.87 6.30
CA CYS A 213 -17.97 -8.11 5.29
C CYS A 213 -16.99 -7.41 4.32
N LEU A 214 -16.01 -6.66 4.83
CA LEU A 214 -15.06 -5.93 4.00
C LEU A 214 -14.08 -6.86 3.28
N LEU A 215 -13.40 -7.75 4.02
CA LEU A 215 -12.27 -8.48 3.49
C LEU A 215 -12.67 -9.74 2.72
N ARG A 216 -13.70 -10.46 3.16
CA ARG A 216 -14.12 -11.70 2.49
C ARG A 216 -15.24 -11.45 1.50
N GLU A 217 -16.35 -10.87 1.96
CA GLU A 217 -17.53 -10.75 1.09
C GLU A 217 -17.33 -9.69 0.00
N LEU A 218 -16.87 -8.50 0.36
CA LEU A 218 -16.70 -7.43 -0.62
C LEU A 218 -15.43 -7.62 -1.47
N LEU A 219 -14.26 -7.65 -0.82
CA LEU A 219 -12.98 -7.64 -1.55
C LEU A 219 -12.76 -8.96 -2.31
N LYS A 220 -12.90 -10.11 -1.65
CA LYS A 220 -12.59 -11.40 -2.27
C LYS A 220 -13.74 -11.98 -3.07
N ASN A 221 -14.94 -12.10 -2.46
CA ASN A 221 -16.04 -12.78 -3.13
C ASN A 221 -16.70 -11.91 -4.22
N HIS A 222 -16.96 -10.64 -3.90
CA HIS A 222 -17.68 -9.76 -4.83
C HIS A 222 -16.76 -9.14 -5.90
N TRP A 223 -15.57 -8.68 -5.53
CA TRP A 223 -14.61 -8.12 -6.50
C TRP A 223 -13.66 -9.17 -7.10
N GLY A 224 -13.62 -10.38 -6.57
CA GLY A 224 -12.76 -11.44 -7.07
C GLY A 224 -11.27 -11.23 -6.79
N PHE A 225 -10.92 -10.40 -5.81
CA PHE A 225 -9.53 -10.19 -5.42
C PHE A 225 -8.95 -11.46 -4.78
N LYS A 226 -7.81 -11.92 -5.28
CA LYS A 226 -7.21 -13.22 -4.93
C LYS A 226 -6.23 -13.14 -3.76
#